data_b13e49c3ef372237bbd6b5da2b846a63
#
_entry.id   b13e49c3ef372237bbd6b5da2b846a63
#
_cell.length_a   1.000
_cell.length_b   1.000
_cell.length_c   1.000
_cell.angle_alpha   90.00
_cell.angle_beta   90.00
_cell.angle_gamma   90.00
#
_symmetry.space_group_name_H-M   'P 1'
#
loop_
_entity.id
_entity.type
_entity.pdbx_description
1 polymer ?
#
loop_
_entity_poly.entity_id
_entity_poly.type
_entity_poly.pdbx_seq_one_letter_code
_entity_poly.pdbx_strand_id
1 'polypeptide(L)'
;NLVAIPHPMVNNTAISSISVLVLDKPIIWVDHHVQVIFLISIAKSEFYLWEPIFLKLFKYLVKENGIKKIINQPNYDDFIKNFQNEFN
;
A
#
# COMPACT_ATOMS: atom_id res chain seq x y z
N ASN A 1 11.44 -2.84 8.50
CA ASN A 1 10.06 -2.72 8.21
C ASN A 1 9.51 -1.33 8.41
N LEU A 2 9.55 -0.54 7.37
CA LEU A 2 9.13 0.85 7.39
C LEU A 2 7.70 1.05 6.87
N VAL A 3 6.90 -0.01 6.86
CA VAL A 3 5.57 0.03 6.25
C VAL A 3 4.48 -0.32 7.26
N ALA A 4 3.39 0.44 7.21
CA ALA A 4 2.16 0.09 7.90
C ALA A 4 1.05 -0.09 6.87
N ILE A 5 0.29 -1.17 7.04
CA ILE A 5 -0.90 -1.44 6.24
C ILE A 5 -2.04 -1.69 7.22
N PRO A 6 -2.73 -0.62 7.67
CA PRO A 6 -3.86 -0.79 8.58
C PRO A 6 -4.95 -1.63 7.93
N HIS A 7 -5.79 -2.22 8.76
CA HIS A 7 -6.92 -3.00 8.28
C HIS A 7 -7.76 -2.15 7.31
N PRO A 8 -8.15 -2.70 6.17
CA PRO A 8 -8.89 -1.92 5.18
C PRO A 8 -10.25 -1.46 5.71
N MET A 9 -10.65 -0.28 5.29
CA MET A 9 -11.98 0.23 5.56
C MET A 9 -12.94 -0.25 4.47
N VAL A 10 -14.09 -0.77 4.90
CA VAL A 10 -15.13 -1.19 3.96
C VAL A 10 -16.07 -0.01 3.76
N ASN A 11 -16.28 0.40 2.52
CA ASN A 11 -17.16 1.51 2.20
C ASN A 11 -18.39 1.05 1.42
N ASN A 12 -19.43 1.88 1.43
CA ASN A 12 -20.70 1.57 0.76
C ASN A 12 -20.79 2.17 -0.64
N THR A 13 -19.68 2.70 -1.15
CA THR A 13 -19.64 3.22 -2.52
C THR A 13 -19.28 2.10 -3.49
N ALA A 14 -19.24 2.42 -4.77
CA ALA A 14 -18.85 1.46 -5.80
C ALA A 14 -17.35 1.49 -6.10
N ILE A 15 -16.59 2.27 -5.33
CA ILE A 15 -15.19 2.54 -5.66
C ILE A 15 -14.27 2.07 -4.54
N SER A 16 -13.31 1.22 -4.90
CA SER A 16 -12.19 0.87 -4.02
C SER A 16 -11.00 1.75 -4.35
N SER A 17 -10.22 2.12 -3.35
CA SER A 17 -9.04 2.97 -3.55
C SER A 17 -7.92 2.59 -2.60
N ILE A 18 -6.69 2.90 -3.02
CA ILE A 18 -5.50 2.75 -2.19
C ILE A 18 -4.79 4.10 -2.17
N SER A 19 -4.57 4.61 -0.97
CA SER A 19 -3.80 5.83 -0.77
C SER A 19 -2.46 5.47 -0.15
N VAL A 20 -1.39 6.10 -0.64
CA VAL A 20 -0.05 5.84 -0.13
C VAL A 20 0.49 7.14 0.46
N LEU A 21 0.84 7.09 1.74
CA LEU A 21 1.46 8.22 2.42
C LEU A 21 2.93 7.90 2.65
N VAL A 22 3.80 8.75 2.11
CA VAL A 22 5.24 8.63 2.31
C VAL A 22 5.70 9.81 3.16
N LEU A 23 6.34 9.49 4.29
CA LEU A 23 6.80 10.50 5.24
C LEU A 23 8.26 10.85 4.96
N ASP A 24 8.63 12.10 5.24
CA ASP A 24 10.02 12.54 5.09
C ASP A 24 10.95 11.78 6.03
N LYS A 25 10.46 11.45 7.21
CA LYS A 25 11.21 10.74 8.23
C LYS A 25 10.34 9.67 8.86
N PRO A 26 10.92 8.54 9.29
CA PRO A 26 10.16 7.53 10.00
C PRO A 26 9.52 8.09 11.27
N ILE A 27 8.33 7.62 11.59
CA ILE A 27 7.65 7.89 12.85
C ILE A 27 7.47 6.59 13.61
N ILE A 28 7.23 6.67 14.90
CA ILE A 28 6.93 5.49 15.72
C ILE A 28 5.43 5.24 15.63
N TRP A 29 5.07 4.05 15.18
CA TRP A 29 3.69 3.61 15.07
C TRP A 29 3.57 2.26 15.74
N VAL A 30 2.94 2.20 16.91
CA VAL A 30 2.75 0.96 17.68
C VAL A 30 4.07 0.17 17.76
N ASP A 31 5.10 0.77 18.34
CA ASP A 31 6.42 0.17 18.57
C ASP A 31 7.26 -0.13 17.32
N HIS A 32 6.81 0.33 16.15
CA HIS A 32 7.54 0.17 14.90
C HIS A 32 7.84 1.51 14.27
N HIS A 33 8.99 1.59 13.61
CA HIS A 33 9.30 2.75 12.78
C HIS A 33 8.59 2.60 11.44
N VAL A 34 7.82 3.60 11.04
CA VAL A 34 7.04 3.58 9.81
C VAL A 34 7.32 4.84 9.01
N GLN A 35 7.54 4.67 7.72
CA GLN A 35 7.73 5.78 6.79
C GLN A 35 6.76 5.73 5.61
N VAL A 36 6.19 4.58 5.33
CA VAL A 36 5.20 4.39 4.25
C VAL A 36 3.93 3.80 4.84
N ILE A 37 2.79 4.42 4.57
CA ILE A 37 1.50 3.96 5.07
C ILE A 37 0.56 3.75 3.88
N PHE A 38 -0.02 2.56 3.79
CA PHE A 38 -1.03 2.24 2.78
C PHE A 38 -2.40 2.29 3.43
N LEU A 39 -3.24 3.23 2.98
CA LEU A 39 -4.62 3.33 3.45
C LEU A 39 -5.52 2.77 2.36
N ILE A 40 -6.26 1.71 2.68
CA ILE A 40 -7.05 0.97 1.72
C ILE A 40 -8.53 1.13 2.08
N SER A 41 -9.30 1.59 1.09
CA SER A 41 -10.76 1.69 1.20
C SER A 41 -11.36 0.77 0.15
N ILE A 42 -12.12 -0.24 0.59
CA ILE A 42 -12.64 -1.27 -0.30
C ILE A 42 -14.16 -1.17 -0.37
N ALA A 43 -14.68 -1.07 -1.61
CA ALA A 43 -16.12 -1.15 -1.82
C ALA A 43 -16.63 -2.49 -1.30
N LYS A 44 -17.77 -2.46 -0.60
CA LYS A 44 -18.33 -3.65 0.01
C LYS A 44 -18.51 -4.79 -1.00
N SER A 45 -18.91 -4.46 -2.21
CA SER A 45 -19.08 -5.44 -3.29
C SER A 45 -17.77 -6.05 -3.77
N GLU A 46 -16.62 -5.44 -3.46
CA GLU A 46 -15.31 -5.88 -3.90
C GLU A 46 -14.46 -6.43 -2.75
N PHE A 47 -15.02 -6.57 -1.57
CA PHE A 47 -14.25 -7.00 -0.41
C PHE A 47 -13.59 -8.37 -0.62
N TYR A 48 -14.18 -9.22 -1.42
CA TYR A 48 -13.60 -10.53 -1.73
C TYR A 48 -12.24 -10.43 -2.46
N LEU A 49 -11.92 -9.27 -3.02
CA LEU A 49 -10.64 -9.04 -3.68
C LEU A 49 -9.52 -8.64 -2.72
N TRP A 50 -9.85 -8.38 -1.45
CA TRP A 50 -8.88 -7.88 -0.47
C TRP A 50 -7.66 -8.77 -0.33
N GLU A 51 -7.88 -10.07 -0.12
CA GLU A 51 -6.78 -11.01 0.13
C GLU A 51 -5.82 -11.10 -1.05
N PRO A 52 -6.29 -11.31 -2.30
CA PRO A 52 -5.37 -11.32 -3.44
C PRO A 52 -4.61 -10.00 -3.62
N ILE A 53 -5.28 -8.87 -3.39
CA ILE A 53 -4.64 -7.56 -3.50
C ILE A 53 -3.56 -7.42 -2.43
N PHE A 54 -3.86 -7.79 -1.20
CA PHE A 54 -2.90 -7.72 -0.10
C PHE A 54 -1.66 -8.58 -0.38
N LEU A 55 -1.87 -9.79 -0.87
CA LEU A 55 -0.76 -10.69 -1.17
C LEU A 55 0.14 -10.14 -2.27
N LYS A 56 -0.43 -9.53 -3.30
CA LYS A 56 0.36 -8.91 -4.37
C LYS A 56 1.12 -7.69 -3.87
N LEU A 57 0.48 -6.87 -3.05
CA LEU A 57 1.14 -5.71 -2.44
C LEU A 57 2.30 -6.15 -1.57
N PHE A 58 2.07 -7.15 -0.72
CA PHE A 58 3.09 -7.68 0.17
C PHE A 58 4.29 -8.22 -0.63
N LYS A 59 4.02 -8.98 -1.68
CA LYS A 59 5.06 -9.51 -2.56
C LYS A 59 5.89 -8.39 -3.19
N TYR A 60 5.24 -7.35 -3.68
CA TYR A 60 5.94 -6.20 -4.26
C TYR A 60 6.86 -5.54 -3.25
N LEU A 61 6.37 -5.31 -2.03
CA LEU A 61 7.14 -4.61 -1.00
C LEU A 61 8.35 -5.42 -0.54
N VAL A 62 8.20 -6.73 -0.43
CA VAL A 62 9.26 -7.59 0.12
C VAL A 62 10.25 -8.03 -0.95
N LYS A 63 9.75 -8.58 -2.06
CA LYS A 63 10.63 -9.18 -3.08
C LYS A 63 11.31 -8.17 -3.99
N GLU A 64 10.64 -7.07 -4.28
CA GLU A 64 11.12 -6.12 -5.28
C GLU A 64 11.79 -4.90 -4.65
N ASN A 65 12.10 -4.95 -3.36
CA ASN A 65 12.59 -3.77 -2.63
C ASN A 65 11.64 -2.58 -2.79
N GLY A 66 10.35 -2.87 -2.86
CA GLY A 66 9.34 -1.84 -3.14
C GLY A 66 9.36 -0.69 -2.14
N ILE A 67 9.66 -0.98 -0.86
CA ILE A 67 9.72 0.04 0.18
C ILE A 67 10.79 1.08 -0.15
N LYS A 68 11.99 0.62 -0.50
CA LYS A 68 13.09 1.53 -0.86
C LYS A 68 12.77 2.32 -2.11
N LYS A 69 12.14 1.68 -3.10
CA LYS A 69 11.74 2.36 -4.32
C LYS A 69 10.74 3.47 -4.05
N ILE A 70 9.78 3.23 -3.17
CA ILE A 70 8.77 4.23 -2.80
C ILE A 70 9.43 5.39 -2.05
N ILE A 71 10.29 5.09 -1.08
CA ILE A 71 10.92 6.12 -0.26
C ILE A 71 11.87 6.99 -1.09
N ASN A 72 12.65 6.38 -1.99
CA ASN A 72 13.65 7.11 -2.77
C ASN A 72 13.04 7.87 -3.94
N GLN A 73 11.89 7.43 -4.45
CA GLN A 73 11.21 8.09 -5.56
C GLN A 73 9.72 8.16 -5.25
N PRO A 74 9.31 9.02 -4.32
CA PRO A 74 7.93 9.07 -3.85
C PRO A 74 6.99 9.72 -4.87
N ASN A 75 7.12 9.38 -6.14
CA ASN A 75 6.22 9.82 -7.19
C ASN A 75 5.10 8.80 -7.33
N TYR A 76 3.88 9.26 -7.12
CA TYR A 76 2.71 8.39 -7.14
C TYR A 76 2.56 7.67 -8.49
N ASP A 77 2.78 8.38 -9.59
CA ASP A 77 2.64 7.80 -10.92
C ASP A 77 3.63 6.66 -11.15
N ASP A 78 4.88 6.86 -10.71
CA ASP A 78 5.90 5.81 -10.81
C ASP A 78 5.55 4.61 -9.94
N PHE A 79 5.04 4.86 -8.73
CA PHE A 79 4.61 3.79 -7.85
C PHE A 79 3.49 2.97 -8.49
N ILE A 80 2.47 3.64 -9.02
CA ILE A 80 1.33 2.96 -9.63
C ILE A 80 1.79 2.14 -10.83
N LYS A 81 2.65 2.70 -11.67
CA LYS A 81 3.18 2.00 -12.83
C LYS A 81 3.93 0.73 -12.43
N ASN A 82 4.82 0.84 -11.44
CA ASN A 82 5.59 -0.30 -10.96
C ASN A 82 4.69 -1.35 -10.32
N PHE A 83 3.71 -0.91 -9.56
CA PHE A 83 2.77 -1.81 -8.90
C PHE A 83 1.91 -2.55 -9.93
N GLN A 84 1.42 -1.84 -10.94
CA GLN A 84 0.62 -2.47 -11.99
C GLN A 84 1.39 -3.56 -12.73
N ASN A 85 2.69 -3.38 -12.91
CA ASN A 85 3.52 -4.41 -13.55
C ASN A 85 3.52 -5.73 -12.78
N GLU A 86 3.29 -5.69 -11.47
CA GLU A 86 3.20 -6.89 -10.67
C GLU A 86 1.88 -7.65 -10.89
N PHE A 87 0.85 -6.96 -11.37
CA PHE A 87 -0.44 -7.58 -11.65
C PHE A 87 -0.50 -8.16 -13.07
N ASN A 88 0.38 -7.74 -13.93
CA ASN A 88 0.44 -8.22 -15.32
C ASN A 88 1.45 -9.39 -15.46
#